data_02aac7d18fc892ca44c4cf8b3afdd7ec
#
_entry.id   02aac7d18fc892ca44c4cf8b3afdd7ec
#
_cell.length_a   1.000
_cell.length_b   1.000
_cell.length_c   1.000
_cell.angle_alpha   90.00
_cell.angle_beta   90.00
_cell.angle_gamma   90.00
#
_symmetry.space_group_name_H-M   'P 1'
#
loop_
_entity.id
_entity.type
_entity.pdbx_description
1 polymer ?
#
loop_
_entity_poly.entity_id
_entity_poly.type
_entity_poly.pdbx_seq_one_letter_code
_entity_poly.pdbx_strand_id
1 'polypeptide(L)' 'MKGQAARERIQKLLVTGDNRLKQGVAPARARESYEQALAVAREAGLEESVRPLVEIRLADLERLAPD' A
#
# COMPACT_ATOMS: atom_id res chain seq x y z
N MET A 1 14.20 4.21 -16.30
CA MET A 1 12.99 4.96 -16.54
C MET A 1 12.26 5.24 -15.23
N LYS A 2 11.80 6.46 -15.06
CA LYS A 2 11.20 6.89 -13.81
C LYS A 2 9.98 6.06 -13.43
N GLY A 3 9.13 5.75 -14.41
CA GLY A 3 7.91 5.00 -14.11
C GLY A 3 8.17 3.61 -13.58
N GLN A 4 9.21 2.96 -14.11
CA GLN A 4 9.53 1.61 -13.68
C GLN A 4 10.05 1.58 -12.25
N ALA A 5 10.93 2.52 -11.90
CA ALA A 5 11.44 2.59 -10.54
C ALA A 5 10.32 2.86 -9.55
N ALA A 6 9.39 3.75 -9.90
CA ALA A 6 8.25 4.05 -9.03
C ALA A 6 7.38 2.82 -8.86
N ARG A 7 7.11 2.07 -9.93
CA ARG A 7 6.30 0.87 -9.85
C ARG A 7 6.92 -0.19 -8.96
N GLU A 8 8.24 -0.37 -9.06
CA GLU A 8 8.93 -1.32 -8.21
C GLU A 8 8.82 -0.92 -6.75
N ARG A 9 8.98 0.37 -6.46
CA ARG A 9 8.87 0.85 -5.09
C ARG A 9 7.46 0.68 -4.56
N ILE A 10 6.46 0.99 -5.37
CA ILE A 10 5.07 0.81 -4.99
C ILE A 10 4.81 -0.65 -4.66
N GLN A 11 5.27 -1.56 -5.51
CA GLN A 11 5.06 -2.97 -5.29
C GLN A 11 5.71 -3.44 -3.99
N LYS A 12 6.93 -2.97 -3.72
CA LYS A 12 7.60 -3.32 -2.47
C LYS A 12 6.80 -2.85 -1.27
N LEU A 13 6.26 -1.64 -1.34
CA LEU A 13 5.47 -1.11 -0.24
C LEU A 13 4.20 -1.91 -0.02
N LEU A 14 3.52 -2.32 -1.10
CA LEU A 14 2.33 -3.14 -0.98
C LEU A 14 2.66 -4.50 -0.38
N VAL A 15 3.73 -5.13 -0.84
CA VAL A 15 4.15 -6.43 -0.31
C VAL A 15 4.56 -6.30 1.15
N THR A 16 5.26 -5.22 1.51
CA THR A 16 5.64 -4.98 2.89
C THR A 16 4.41 -4.89 3.78
N GLY A 17 3.39 -4.16 3.34
CA GLY A 17 2.14 -4.07 4.11
C GLY A 17 1.47 -5.42 4.26
N ASP A 18 1.41 -6.18 3.17
CA ASP A 18 0.81 -7.51 3.21
C ASP A 18 1.56 -8.44 4.17
N ASN A 19 2.90 -8.37 4.14
CA ASN A 19 3.71 -9.20 5.03
C ASN A 19 3.54 -8.82 6.49
N ARG A 20 3.39 -7.54 6.78
CA ARG A 20 3.16 -7.09 8.15
C ARG A 20 1.88 -7.68 8.71
N LEU A 21 0.84 -7.75 7.88
CA LEU A 21 -0.41 -8.37 8.30
C LEU A 21 -0.22 -9.85 8.60
N LYS A 22 0.52 -10.55 7.74
CA LYS A 22 0.77 -11.98 7.94
C LYS A 22 1.56 -12.24 9.21
N GLN A 23 2.45 -11.33 9.57
CA GLN A 23 3.31 -11.48 10.74
C GLN A 23 2.60 -11.08 12.02
N GLY A 24 1.36 -10.60 11.93
CA GLY A 24 0.63 -10.19 13.11
C GLY A 24 1.01 -8.82 13.62
N VAL A 25 1.67 -8.02 12.80
CA VAL A 25 2.01 -6.65 13.15
C VAL A 25 0.72 -5.81 13.16
N ALA A 26 0.69 -4.77 13.98
CA ALA A 26 -0.50 -3.94 14.11
C ALA A 26 -0.97 -3.43 12.75
N PRO A 27 -2.30 -3.41 12.50
CA PRO A 27 -2.83 -2.96 11.21
C PRO A 27 -2.38 -1.56 10.84
N ALA A 28 -2.11 -0.68 11.82
CA ALA A 28 -1.65 0.67 11.53
C ALA A 28 -0.32 0.67 10.77
N ARG A 29 0.54 -0.32 11.02
CA ARG A 29 1.81 -0.41 10.31
C ARG A 29 1.61 -0.79 8.86
N ALA A 30 0.69 -1.71 8.60
CA ALA A 30 0.36 -2.07 7.22
C ALA A 30 -0.25 -0.87 6.50
N ARG A 31 -1.11 -0.13 7.19
CA ARG A 31 -1.72 1.06 6.61
C ARG A 31 -0.66 2.07 6.18
N GLU A 32 0.35 2.29 7.01
CA GLU A 32 1.42 3.21 6.66
C GLU A 32 2.09 2.82 5.34
N SER A 33 2.37 1.52 5.17
CA SER A 33 2.98 1.05 3.93
C SER A 33 2.10 1.30 2.73
N TYR A 34 0.81 1.02 2.87
CA TYR A 34 -0.14 1.23 1.77
C TYR A 34 -0.27 2.70 1.42
N GLU A 35 -0.32 3.56 2.42
CA GLU A 35 -0.43 4.99 2.18
C GLU A 35 0.83 5.54 1.52
N GLN A 36 2.01 5.02 1.90
CA GLN A 36 3.24 5.40 1.25
C GLN A 36 3.25 4.97 -0.22
N ALA A 37 2.71 3.79 -0.51
CA ALA A 37 2.61 3.33 -1.90
C ALA A 37 1.76 4.30 -2.71
N LEU A 38 0.66 4.77 -2.15
CA LEU A 38 -0.21 5.71 -2.84
C LEU A 38 0.50 7.05 -3.04
N ALA A 39 1.27 7.51 -2.05
CA ALA A 39 2.01 8.76 -2.17
C ALA A 39 3.05 8.67 -3.29
N VAL A 40 3.78 7.56 -3.38
CA VAL A 40 4.75 7.36 -4.46
C VAL A 40 4.03 7.35 -5.80
N ALA A 41 2.87 6.68 -5.87
CA ALA A 41 2.10 6.63 -7.10
C ALA A 41 1.65 8.02 -7.53
N ARG A 42 1.24 8.84 -6.56
CA ARG A 42 0.78 10.20 -6.85
C ARG A 42 1.91 11.03 -7.45
N GLU A 43 3.10 10.92 -6.88
CA GLU A 43 4.26 11.65 -7.39
C GLU A 43 4.67 11.17 -8.77
N ALA A 44 4.48 9.91 -9.07
CA ALA A 44 4.88 9.31 -10.33
C ALA A 44 3.80 9.39 -11.41
N GLY A 45 2.63 9.95 -11.10
CA GLY A 45 1.53 10.02 -12.05
C GLY A 45 0.84 8.68 -12.25
N LEU A 46 0.95 7.77 -11.29
CA LEU A 46 0.37 6.43 -11.38
C LEU A 46 -0.81 6.25 -10.44
N GLU A 47 -1.32 7.34 -9.88
CA GLU A 47 -2.35 7.26 -8.85
C GLU A 47 -3.60 6.52 -9.33
N GLU A 48 -4.05 6.78 -10.55
CA GLU A 48 -5.25 6.13 -11.04
C GLU A 48 -5.11 4.62 -11.12
N SER A 49 -3.91 4.13 -11.47
CA SER A 49 -3.68 2.71 -11.57
C SER A 49 -3.51 2.06 -10.20
N VAL A 50 -2.91 2.78 -9.26
CA VAL A 50 -2.54 2.20 -7.97
C VAL A 50 -3.64 2.37 -6.93
N ARG A 51 -4.43 3.45 -7.02
CA ARG A 51 -5.46 3.72 -6.03
C ARG A 51 -6.39 2.55 -5.77
N PRO A 52 -6.94 1.87 -6.79
CA PRO A 52 -7.84 0.74 -6.51
C PRO A 52 -7.16 -0.36 -5.71
N LEU A 53 -5.88 -0.61 -5.99
CA LEU A 53 -5.13 -1.65 -5.27
C LEU A 53 -4.96 -1.29 -3.80
N VAL A 54 -4.69 -0.02 -3.53
CA VAL A 54 -4.52 0.45 -2.17
C VAL A 54 -5.86 0.50 -1.44
N GLU A 55 -6.91 0.97 -2.11
CA GLU A 55 -8.22 1.08 -1.47
C GLU A 55 -8.77 -0.26 -1.05
N ILE A 56 -8.59 -1.29 -1.86
CA ILE A 56 -9.02 -2.64 -1.49
C ILE A 56 -8.31 -3.08 -0.22
N ARG A 57 -7.00 -2.84 -0.14
CA ARG A 57 -6.22 -3.23 1.02
C ARG A 57 -6.60 -2.43 2.27
N LEU A 58 -6.86 -1.14 2.11
CA LEU A 58 -7.28 -0.32 3.26
C LEU A 58 -8.65 -0.75 3.76
N ALA A 59 -9.57 -1.11 2.87
CA ALA A 59 -10.87 -1.60 3.26
C ALA A 59 -10.75 -2.91 4.04
N ASP A 60 -9.84 -3.80 3.60
CA ASP A 60 -9.60 -5.04 4.31
C ASP A 60 -9.05 -4.78 5.72
N LEU A 61 -8.20 -3.77 5.86
CA LEU A 61 -7.67 -3.41 7.18
C LEU A 61 -8.78 -2.98 8.13
N GLU A 62 -9.75 -2.23 7.63
CA GLU A 62 -10.85 -1.78 8.47
C GLU A 62 -11.66 -2.95 8.98
N ARG A 63 -11.79 -4.01 8.18
CA ARG A 63 -12.50 -5.20 8.62
C ARG A 63 -11.70 -6.00 9.64
N LEU A 64 -10.37 -6.02 9.49
CA LEU A 64 -9.50 -6.78 10.38
C LEU A 64 -9.25 -6.08 11.70
N ALA A 65 -9.45 -4.77 11.75
CA ALA A 65 -9.20 -3.99 12.94
C ALA A 65 -10.48 -3.30 13.38
N PRO A 66 -11.45 -4.06 13.88
CA PRO A 66 -12.70 -3.47 14.37
C PRO A 66 -12.38 -2.75 15.66
N ASP A 67 -12.36 -1.48 15.59
CA ASP A 67 -12.13 -0.64 16.79
C ASP A 67 -11.15 -1.14 17.75
#